data_1322459d3c823db95c71cff33818abcc
#
_entry.id   1322459d3c823db95c71cff33818abcc
#
_cell.length_a   1.000
_cell.length_b   1.000
_cell.length_c   1.000
_cell.angle_alpha   90.00
_cell.angle_beta   90.00
_cell.angle_gamma   90.00
#
_symmetry.space_group_name_H-M   'P 1'
#
loop_
_entity.id
_entity.type
_entity.pdbx_description
1 polymer ?
#
loop_
_entity_poly.entity_id
_entity_poly.type
_entity_poly.pdbx_seq_one_letter_code
_entity_poly.pdbx_strand_id
1 'polypeptide(L)'
;MKKTLLLLALSLLLSSGLFALEVNQPELTSTGDTTIEFINYTGPHKVIDSISAIKGIGSGLGKQIAGDPTKSTSTNKNSKYWVVHAIDENETGKLDADILFIGSNATVDHITNLRRIISAYLVSAYGYDEKDADTLSVFITVYNAVYRSKLDTFKLKYKNVVIQNLTAENCGLSVTYKDWPGKSEIVIPLYDVKNGGLSTVDTSVISDSSVVKSMKEDDDKNVESRKEMVDIKEREADEASTKAQEAQKKAVTEQKKLDEEKKKTEETKKEAEQAQKTADEKQKVADENPQDKQAQKEAEEAKQEAEEKKQAAEEQKQKQEEQQAKTDEAKQEAKEQQAHADKKETEAQNERKEIAKDQAEVQKKEAQQALMTTEFGIILSDEANMLSRLVKFNIQNGEVVKNSPVAQIRNRTVYKEGDGFIAIAGENAGNGSVKLVTISPDTLEISAESENQIAEDSVLVQDGKEYYCVTEESGKFYLAKFAGDLSLKLKSDIQVKSGTPVTVTDGGIVVTDSNGRLRLLDKKDLSVKTSGNSGADAK
;
A
#
# COMPACT_ATOMS: atom_id res chain seq x y z
N MET A 1 2.79 31.96 -56.38
CA MET A 1 2.58 30.54 -56.11
C MET A 1 3.46 30.08 -54.93
N LYS A 2 3.18 30.51 -53.72
CA LYS A 2 3.92 30.07 -52.46
C LYS A 2 3.06 30.31 -51.20
N LYS A 3 1.75 30.06 -51.26
CA LYS A 3 0.86 30.21 -50.09
C LYS A 3 -0.19 29.10 -49.94
N THR A 4 -0.06 27.98 -50.64
CA THR A 4 -1.05 26.87 -50.60
C THR A 4 -0.49 25.54 -50.09
N LEU A 5 0.72 25.53 -49.51
CA LEU A 5 1.34 24.30 -48.99
C LEU A 5 1.44 24.25 -47.45
N LEU A 6 0.81 25.20 -46.73
CA LEU A 6 0.88 25.27 -45.27
C LEU A 6 -0.45 24.91 -44.55
N LEU A 7 -1.45 24.49 -45.28
CA LEU A 7 -2.78 24.14 -44.71
C LEU A 7 -3.11 22.64 -44.74
N LEU A 8 -2.19 21.80 -45.28
CA LEU A 8 -2.37 20.34 -45.29
C LEU A 8 -1.55 19.60 -44.24
N ALA A 9 -0.69 20.31 -43.49
CA ALA A 9 0.10 19.70 -42.39
C ALA A 9 -0.52 19.85 -41.01
N LEU A 10 -1.65 20.54 -40.89
CA LEU A 10 -2.31 20.78 -39.58
C LEU A 10 -3.57 19.92 -39.35
N SER A 11 -3.96 19.09 -40.31
CA SER A 11 -5.11 18.19 -40.19
C SER A 11 -4.75 16.74 -39.87
N LEU A 12 -3.44 16.42 -39.69
CA LEU A 12 -2.96 15.07 -39.33
C LEU A 12 -2.50 14.94 -37.88
N LEU A 13 -2.69 15.98 -37.07
CA LEU A 13 -2.29 15.97 -35.64
C LEU A 13 -3.47 15.92 -34.67
N LEU A 14 -4.69 15.64 -35.15
CA LEU A 14 -5.91 15.57 -34.32
C LEU A 14 -6.56 14.19 -34.29
N SER A 15 -5.87 13.13 -34.76
CA SER A 15 -6.42 11.76 -34.69
C SER A 15 -5.56 10.77 -33.92
N SER A 16 -4.56 11.23 -33.17
CA SER A 16 -3.77 10.36 -32.28
C SER A 16 -4.11 10.52 -30.79
N GLY A 17 -5.32 10.92 -30.51
CA GLY A 17 -5.85 11.06 -29.14
C GLY A 17 -6.87 10.01 -28.79
N LEU A 18 -6.70 8.74 -29.22
CA LEU A 18 -7.63 7.69 -28.84
C LEU A 18 -6.89 6.39 -28.56
N PHE A 19 -6.70 6.17 -27.25
CA PHE A 19 -6.59 4.83 -26.65
C PHE A 19 -5.30 4.06 -26.94
N ALA A 20 -4.21 4.50 -26.38
CA ALA A 20 -3.37 3.50 -25.78
C ALA A 20 -4.21 2.86 -24.65
N LEU A 21 -4.61 1.63 -24.78
CA LEU A 21 -4.98 0.80 -23.65
C LEU A 21 -3.70 0.73 -22.81
N GLU A 22 -3.60 1.58 -21.77
CA GLU A 22 -2.39 1.73 -20.96
C GLU A 22 -2.14 0.52 -20.07
N VAL A 23 -3.02 -0.48 -20.10
CA VAL A 23 -3.00 -1.56 -19.14
C VAL A 23 -3.13 -2.91 -19.82
N ASN A 24 -2.10 -3.69 -19.67
CA ASN A 24 -2.15 -5.12 -19.84
C ASN A 24 -2.93 -5.71 -18.66
N GLN A 25 -4.01 -6.46 -18.88
CA GLN A 25 -4.80 -7.12 -17.83
C GLN A 25 -3.95 -7.95 -16.83
N PRO A 26 -2.90 -8.68 -17.27
CA PRO A 26 -1.96 -9.31 -16.36
C PRO A 26 -1.29 -8.36 -15.37
N GLU A 27 -1.04 -7.12 -15.78
CA GLU A 27 -0.43 -6.11 -14.93
C GLU A 27 -1.35 -5.64 -13.81
N LEU A 28 -2.67 -5.64 -14.03
CA LEU A 28 -3.65 -5.35 -12.97
C LEU A 28 -3.74 -6.46 -11.94
N THR A 29 -3.58 -7.71 -12.36
CA THR A 29 -3.71 -8.91 -11.53
C THR A 29 -2.38 -9.44 -11.02
N SER A 30 -1.23 -9.02 -11.59
CA SER A 30 0.07 -9.49 -11.11
C SER A 30 0.25 -9.16 -9.64
N THR A 31 0.51 -10.16 -8.89
CA THR A 31 0.59 -10.09 -7.43
C THR A 31 2.03 -10.22 -7.00
N GLY A 32 2.46 -9.29 -6.17
CA GLY A 32 3.41 -9.66 -5.16
C GLY A 32 2.61 -10.32 -4.03
N ASP A 33 2.68 -11.61 -3.90
CA ASP A 33 1.83 -12.36 -3.01
C ASP A 33 2.17 -12.18 -1.56
N THR A 34 1.18 -12.36 -0.74
CA THR A 34 1.27 -12.16 0.68
C THR A 34 0.55 -13.27 1.39
N THR A 35 1.15 -13.70 2.40
CA THR A 35 0.83 -14.71 3.36
C THR A 35 -0.47 -14.61 4.11
N ILE A 36 -1.11 -13.50 4.10
CA ILE A 36 -2.53 -13.46 4.31
C ILE A 36 -3.11 -13.76 2.96
N GLU A 37 -3.66 -14.95 2.80
CA GLU A 37 -4.37 -15.31 1.59
C GLU A 37 -5.53 -14.34 1.37
N PHE A 38 -5.25 -13.27 0.63
CA PHE A 38 -6.30 -12.39 0.16
C PHE A 38 -7.11 -13.13 -0.90
N ILE A 39 -8.38 -13.34 -0.59
CA ILE A 39 -9.33 -13.91 -1.53
C ILE A 39 -9.73 -12.83 -2.52
N ASN A 40 -8.91 -12.67 -3.54
CA ASN A 40 -9.14 -11.75 -4.64
C ASN A 40 -10.19 -12.32 -5.61
N TYR A 41 -10.77 -11.45 -6.44
CA TYR A 41 -11.50 -11.88 -7.61
C TYR A 41 -10.52 -12.47 -8.63
N THR A 42 -10.76 -13.70 -9.06
CA THR A 42 -9.83 -14.45 -9.92
C THR A 42 -10.33 -14.61 -11.35
N GLY A 43 -11.46 -14.01 -11.67
CA GLY A 43 -11.96 -13.90 -13.03
C GLY A 43 -11.53 -12.59 -13.71
N PRO A 44 -11.99 -12.36 -14.95
CA PRO A 44 -11.81 -11.09 -15.65
C PRO A 44 -12.42 -9.91 -14.87
N HIS A 45 -11.73 -8.75 -14.86
CA HIS A 45 -12.20 -7.57 -14.15
C HIS A 45 -13.52 -7.03 -14.69
N LYS A 46 -14.44 -6.65 -13.80
CA LYS A 46 -15.75 -6.07 -14.16
C LYS A 46 -15.63 -4.70 -14.81
N VAL A 47 -14.74 -3.88 -14.26
CA VAL A 47 -14.42 -2.56 -14.75
C VAL A 47 -12.92 -2.55 -14.98
N ILE A 48 -12.52 -2.43 -16.23
CA ILE A 48 -11.11 -2.30 -16.60
C ILE A 48 -10.76 -0.84 -16.38
N ASP A 49 -10.08 -0.57 -15.25
CA ASP A 49 -9.44 0.73 -15.04
C ASP A 49 -7.95 0.60 -15.39
N SER A 50 -7.38 1.67 -15.90
CA SER A 50 -5.95 1.75 -16.12
C SER A 50 -5.21 1.83 -14.77
N ILE A 51 -3.96 1.37 -14.73
CA ILE A 51 -3.09 1.57 -13.56
C ILE A 51 -3.01 3.05 -13.20
N SER A 52 -2.95 3.93 -14.20
CA SER A 52 -2.98 5.38 -14.03
C SER A 52 -4.25 5.86 -13.32
N ALA A 53 -5.42 5.35 -13.70
CA ALA A 53 -6.69 5.69 -13.04
C ALA A 53 -6.72 5.20 -11.58
N ILE A 54 -6.24 3.98 -11.32
CA ILE A 54 -6.16 3.42 -9.97
C ILE A 54 -5.20 4.24 -9.09
N LYS A 55 -3.98 4.51 -9.56
CA LYS A 55 -3.01 5.40 -8.88
C LYS A 55 -3.58 6.81 -8.71
N GLY A 56 -4.37 7.30 -9.68
CA GLY A 56 -5.04 8.60 -9.63
C GLY A 56 -6.00 8.76 -8.45
N ILE A 57 -6.64 7.67 -7.99
CA ILE A 57 -7.48 7.67 -6.78
C ILE A 57 -6.62 8.03 -5.56
N GLY A 58 -5.54 7.29 -5.32
CA GLY A 58 -4.64 7.52 -4.21
C GLY A 58 -4.00 8.91 -4.25
N SER A 59 -3.48 9.33 -5.41
CA SER A 59 -2.87 10.65 -5.60
C SER A 59 -3.86 11.79 -5.34
N GLY A 60 -5.13 11.62 -5.75
CA GLY A 60 -6.17 12.60 -5.49
C GLY A 60 -6.48 12.76 -4.00
N LEU A 61 -6.45 11.67 -3.23
CA LEU A 61 -6.62 11.69 -1.78
C LEU A 61 -5.40 12.33 -1.09
N GLY A 62 -4.19 11.92 -1.47
CA GLY A 62 -2.95 12.42 -0.86
C GLY A 62 -2.75 13.92 -1.05
N LYS A 63 -3.07 14.47 -2.21
CA LYS A 63 -2.99 15.92 -2.47
C LYS A 63 -3.88 16.76 -1.55
N GLN A 64 -4.98 16.20 -1.05
CA GLN A 64 -5.85 16.90 -0.11
C GLN A 64 -5.27 16.94 1.30
N ILE A 65 -4.40 16.01 1.65
CA ILE A 65 -3.70 15.95 2.96
C ILE A 65 -2.41 16.76 2.92
N ALA A 66 -1.68 16.70 1.81
CA ALA A 66 -0.37 17.35 1.65
C ALA A 66 -0.35 18.87 1.92
N GLY A 67 -1.51 19.55 1.87
CA GLY A 67 -1.61 21.00 2.11
C GLY A 67 -1.26 21.42 3.54
N ASP A 68 -1.63 20.64 4.55
CA ASP A 68 -1.25 20.83 5.95
C ASP A 68 -1.33 19.48 6.70
N PRO A 69 -0.26 18.67 6.64
CA PRO A 69 -0.26 17.33 7.24
C PRO A 69 -0.18 17.36 8.78
N THR A 70 -0.11 18.52 9.41
CA THR A 70 -0.09 18.65 10.88
C THR A 70 -1.48 18.83 11.46
N LYS A 71 -2.52 19.02 10.64
CA LYS A 71 -3.88 19.25 11.10
C LYS A 71 -4.83 18.14 10.70
N SER A 72 -5.65 17.71 11.65
CA SER A 72 -6.75 16.80 11.37
C SER A 72 -7.65 17.33 10.25
N THR A 73 -7.89 16.47 9.24
CA THR A 73 -8.75 16.77 8.10
C THR A 73 -9.45 15.52 7.59
N SER A 74 -10.41 15.69 6.72
CA SER A 74 -11.11 14.57 6.07
C SER A 74 -11.43 14.94 4.65
N THR A 75 -11.16 14.03 3.72
CA THR A 75 -11.59 14.18 2.34
C THR A 75 -13.10 13.89 2.23
N ASN A 76 -13.68 14.00 1.03
CA ASN A 76 -15.13 13.85 0.84
C ASN A 76 -15.63 12.44 1.20
N LYS A 77 -16.32 12.30 2.33
CA LYS A 77 -16.88 11.04 2.85
C LYS A 77 -17.96 10.38 1.96
N ASN A 78 -18.48 11.09 0.97
CA ASN A 78 -19.45 10.55 0.01
C ASN A 78 -18.80 9.97 -1.25
N SER A 79 -17.47 9.94 -1.31
CA SER A 79 -16.72 9.36 -2.41
C SER A 79 -16.64 7.84 -2.33
N LYS A 80 -16.24 7.19 -3.42
CA LYS A 80 -15.91 5.75 -3.40
C LYS A 80 -14.75 5.42 -2.46
N TYR A 81 -13.84 6.37 -2.29
CA TYR A 81 -12.69 6.29 -1.39
C TYR A 81 -12.54 7.63 -0.68
N TRP A 82 -12.25 7.61 0.62
CA TRP A 82 -11.95 8.83 1.37
C TRP A 82 -10.95 8.53 2.47
N VAL A 83 -10.27 9.56 2.95
CA VAL A 83 -9.30 9.48 4.04
C VAL A 83 -9.75 10.40 5.18
N VAL A 84 -9.61 9.93 6.40
CA VAL A 84 -9.60 10.73 7.61
C VAL A 84 -8.17 10.79 8.11
N HIS A 85 -7.58 11.97 8.09
CA HIS A 85 -6.28 12.29 8.66
C HIS A 85 -6.47 12.74 10.10
N ALA A 86 -6.22 11.84 11.04
CA ALA A 86 -6.56 12.00 12.46
C ALA A 86 -5.30 12.31 13.28
N ILE A 87 -5.08 13.59 13.57
CA ILE A 87 -3.91 14.13 14.29
C ILE A 87 -4.36 14.82 15.58
N ASP A 88 -3.67 14.59 16.68
CA ASP A 88 -3.83 15.33 17.92
C ASP A 88 -2.46 15.58 18.59
N GLU A 89 -2.01 16.82 18.57
CA GLU A 89 -0.73 17.22 19.17
C GLU A 89 -0.75 17.19 20.71
N ASN A 90 -1.93 17.19 21.33
CA ASN A 90 -2.07 17.26 22.78
C ASN A 90 -2.05 15.88 23.45
N GLU A 91 -2.48 14.82 22.77
CA GLU A 91 -2.41 13.45 23.29
C GLU A 91 -1.04 12.85 22.99
N THR A 92 -0.27 12.54 24.02
CA THR A 92 1.08 11.95 23.90
C THR A 92 1.10 10.46 24.21
N GLY A 93 2.16 9.76 23.79
CA GLY A 93 2.36 8.34 24.09
C GLY A 93 1.58 7.36 23.21
N LYS A 94 0.81 7.86 22.25
CA LYS A 94 0.10 7.08 21.24
C LYS A 94 0.28 7.69 19.85
N LEU A 95 -0.07 6.94 18.81
CA LEU A 95 0.12 7.32 17.43
C LEU A 95 -1.09 8.05 16.85
N ASP A 96 -0.82 8.98 15.97
CA ASP A 96 -1.74 9.49 15.00
C ASP A 96 -1.94 8.47 13.86
N ALA A 97 -2.94 8.65 13.01
CA ALA A 97 -3.12 7.79 11.86
C ALA A 97 -3.91 8.47 10.73
N ASP A 98 -3.66 7.99 9.51
CA ASP A 98 -4.64 8.08 8.44
C ASP A 98 -5.54 6.87 8.46
N ILE A 99 -6.82 7.08 8.14
CA ILE A 99 -7.77 6.00 7.97
C ILE A 99 -8.33 6.10 6.55
N LEU A 100 -7.95 5.14 5.72
CA LEU A 100 -8.49 5.00 4.37
C LEU A 100 -9.76 4.14 4.41
N PHE A 101 -10.85 4.72 3.95
CA PHE A 101 -12.14 4.07 3.84
C PHE A 101 -12.44 3.65 2.41
N ILE A 102 -13.01 2.46 2.25
CA ILE A 102 -13.51 1.94 0.99
C ILE A 102 -15.05 2.04 1.03
N GLY A 103 -15.63 2.91 0.21
CA GLY A 103 -17.08 3.15 0.17
C GLY A 103 -17.86 1.93 -0.34
N SER A 104 -19.14 1.88 -0.03
CA SER A 104 -20.02 0.77 -0.44
C SER A 104 -20.17 0.59 -1.96
N ASN A 105 -19.90 1.66 -2.73
CA ASN A 105 -19.93 1.67 -4.19
C ASN A 105 -18.54 1.57 -4.84
N ALA A 106 -17.50 1.28 -4.06
CA ALA A 106 -16.16 1.04 -4.57
C ALA A 106 -16.10 -0.27 -5.36
N THR A 107 -15.18 -0.33 -6.33
CA THR A 107 -15.07 -1.45 -7.28
C THR A 107 -13.72 -2.15 -7.23
N VAL A 108 -12.87 -1.84 -6.24
CA VAL A 108 -11.59 -2.55 -6.05
C VAL A 108 -11.87 -4.01 -5.67
N ASP A 109 -11.31 -4.93 -6.44
CA ASP A 109 -11.57 -6.36 -6.34
C ASP A 109 -10.28 -7.21 -6.23
N HIS A 110 -9.12 -6.55 -6.22
CA HIS A 110 -7.82 -7.19 -6.14
C HIS A 110 -6.88 -6.43 -5.20
N ILE A 111 -6.13 -7.17 -4.37
CA ILE A 111 -5.24 -6.58 -3.38
C ILE A 111 -4.16 -5.69 -4.00
N THR A 112 -3.62 -6.07 -5.16
CA THR A 112 -2.62 -5.28 -5.88
C THR A 112 -3.16 -3.89 -6.26
N ASN A 113 -4.42 -3.81 -6.67
CA ASN A 113 -5.04 -2.53 -7.01
C ASN A 113 -5.28 -1.68 -5.77
N LEU A 114 -5.67 -2.29 -4.65
CA LEU A 114 -5.77 -1.58 -3.38
C LEU A 114 -4.41 -1.04 -2.92
N ARG A 115 -3.35 -1.84 -3.05
CA ARG A 115 -1.97 -1.42 -2.75
C ARG A 115 -1.52 -0.26 -3.64
N ARG A 116 -1.86 -0.26 -4.93
CA ARG A 116 -1.60 0.87 -5.84
C ARG A 116 -2.29 2.17 -5.40
N ILE A 117 -3.50 2.08 -4.84
CA ILE A 117 -4.20 3.24 -4.25
C ILE A 117 -3.42 3.75 -3.02
N ILE A 118 -3.03 2.86 -2.11
CA ILE A 118 -2.29 3.21 -0.89
C ILE A 118 -0.93 3.79 -1.23
N SER A 119 -0.17 3.15 -2.12
CA SER A 119 1.15 3.61 -2.56
C SER A 119 1.07 5.02 -3.16
N ALA A 120 0.17 5.25 -4.12
CA ALA A 120 -0.01 6.57 -4.73
C ALA A 120 -0.50 7.64 -3.72
N TYR A 121 -1.24 7.22 -2.69
CA TYR A 121 -1.60 8.08 -1.56
C TYR A 121 -0.34 8.52 -0.80
N LEU A 122 0.51 7.59 -0.39
CA LEU A 122 1.73 7.87 0.37
C LEU A 122 2.71 8.77 -0.40
N VAL A 123 2.89 8.51 -1.71
CA VAL A 123 3.71 9.37 -2.59
C VAL A 123 3.16 10.80 -2.58
N SER A 124 1.85 10.98 -2.73
CA SER A 124 1.25 12.31 -2.90
C SER A 124 1.02 13.05 -1.60
N ALA A 125 0.80 12.36 -0.47
CA ALA A 125 0.59 12.97 0.85
C ALA A 125 1.91 13.34 1.53
N TYR A 126 2.91 12.46 1.44
CA TYR A 126 4.12 12.52 2.27
C TYR A 126 5.43 12.54 1.49
N GLY A 127 5.38 12.43 0.16
CA GLY A 127 6.57 12.52 -0.68
C GLY A 127 7.46 11.28 -0.67
N TYR A 128 6.93 10.10 -0.30
CA TYR A 128 7.65 8.84 -0.48
C TYR A 128 8.05 8.63 -1.94
N ASP A 129 9.18 7.96 -2.19
CA ASP A 129 9.41 7.41 -3.52
C ASP A 129 8.47 6.23 -3.81
N GLU A 130 8.27 5.91 -5.10
CA GLU A 130 7.32 4.87 -5.50
C GLU A 130 7.68 3.50 -4.93
N LYS A 131 8.96 3.15 -4.87
CA LYS A 131 9.40 1.84 -4.39
C LYS A 131 9.11 1.68 -2.89
N ASP A 132 9.44 2.68 -2.09
CA ASP A 132 9.16 2.67 -0.66
C ASP A 132 7.65 2.63 -0.38
N ALA A 133 6.88 3.45 -1.12
CA ALA A 133 5.43 3.48 -1.00
C ALA A 133 4.78 2.13 -1.36
N ASP A 134 5.29 1.45 -2.39
CA ASP A 134 4.83 0.11 -2.78
C ASP A 134 5.11 -0.90 -1.66
N THR A 135 6.32 -0.91 -1.11
CA THR A 135 6.70 -1.75 0.03
C THR A 135 5.82 -1.49 1.25
N LEU A 136 5.66 -0.22 1.64
CA LEU A 136 4.79 0.17 2.75
C LEU A 136 3.34 -0.27 2.53
N SER A 137 2.82 -0.18 1.29
CA SER A 137 1.45 -0.59 0.97
C SER A 137 1.20 -2.08 1.20
N VAL A 138 2.21 -2.92 0.95
CA VAL A 138 2.17 -4.36 1.27
C VAL A 138 1.99 -4.55 2.76
N PHE A 139 2.88 -3.96 3.57
CA PHE A 139 2.84 -4.11 5.03
C PHE A 139 1.60 -3.49 5.66
N ILE A 140 1.12 -2.34 5.17
CA ILE A 140 -0.11 -1.71 5.62
C ILE A 140 -1.31 -2.65 5.39
N THR A 141 -1.41 -3.29 4.22
CA THR A 141 -2.52 -4.21 3.94
C THR A 141 -2.48 -5.46 4.82
N VAL A 142 -1.29 -6.05 5.01
CA VAL A 142 -1.10 -7.22 5.89
C VAL A 142 -1.39 -6.84 7.35
N TYR A 143 -0.85 -5.72 7.85
CA TYR A 143 -1.13 -5.20 9.19
C TYR A 143 -2.63 -5.07 9.45
N ASN A 144 -3.35 -4.42 8.56
CA ASN A 144 -4.79 -4.23 8.69
C ASN A 144 -5.58 -5.54 8.61
N ALA A 145 -5.08 -6.54 7.90
CA ALA A 145 -5.71 -7.86 7.85
C ALA A 145 -5.45 -8.67 9.13
N VAL A 146 -4.22 -8.69 9.65
CA VAL A 146 -3.86 -9.32 10.94
C VAL A 146 -4.69 -8.76 12.09
N TYR A 147 -4.94 -7.46 12.07
CA TYR A 147 -5.67 -6.76 13.14
C TYR A 147 -7.14 -6.48 12.80
N ARG A 148 -7.69 -7.11 11.76
CA ARG A 148 -9.13 -6.99 11.39
C ARG A 148 -10.02 -7.25 12.60
N SER A 149 -10.96 -6.33 12.85
CA SER A 149 -11.96 -6.37 13.94
C SER A 149 -11.37 -6.41 15.38
N LYS A 150 -10.09 -6.04 15.54
CA LYS A 150 -9.42 -6.00 16.85
C LYS A 150 -9.33 -4.56 17.38
N LEU A 151 -10.48 -3.89 17.51
CA LEU A 151 -10.55 -2.48 17.95
C LEU A 151 -9.80 -2.22 19.26
N ASP A 152 -9.80 -3.15 20.20
CA ASP A 152 -9.12 -2.97 21.50
C ASP A 152 -7.58 -2.92 21.31
N THR A 153 -7.03 -3.62 20.34
CA THR A 153 -5.61 -3.50 19.98
C THR A 153 -5.30 -2.11 19.41
N PHE A 154 -6.19 -1.57 18.56
CA PHE A 154 -6.04 -0.21 18.06
C PHE A 154 -6.13 0.83 19.18
N LYS A 155 -7.04 0.69 20.14
CA LYS A 155 -7.15 1.59 21.30
C LYS A 155 -5.88 1.69 22.13
N LEU A 156 -5.09 0.61 22.20
CA LEU A 156 -3.81 0.62 22.91
C LEU A 156 -2.73 1.40 22.17
N LYS A 157 -2.75 1.39 20.83
CA LYS A 157 -1.70 1.97 19.98
C LYS A 157 -2.00 3.41 19.57
N TYR A 158 -3.26 3.77 19.35
CA TYR A 158 -3.66 5.01 18.70
C TYR A 158 -4.39 5.99 19.63
N LYS A 159 -4.24 7.28 19.30
CA LYS A 159 -4.91 8.38 20.00
C LYS A 159 -6.44 8.33 19.86
N ASN A 160 -7.12 9.01 20.76
CA ASN A 160 -8.59 9.03 20.76
C ASN A 160 -9.18 9.62 19.47
N VAL A 161 -8.52 10.60 18.86
CA VAL A 161 -8.90 11.19 17.57
C VAL A 161 -8.93 10.17 16.43
N VAL A 162 -8.11 9.13 16.49
CA VAL A 162 -8.11 8.00 15.54
C VAL A 162 -9.26 7.05 15.88
N ILE A 163 -9.35 6.65 17.16
CA ILE A 163 -10.28 5.60 17.62
C ILE A 163 -11.74 5.97 17.39
N GLN A 164 -12.11 7.24 17.53
CA GLN A 164 -13.49 7.70 17.28
C GLN A 164 -13.96 7.53 15.83
N ASN A 165 -13.04 7.30 14.89
CA ASN A 165 -13.33 7.04 13.48
C ASN A 165 -13.35 5.55 13.13
N LEU A 166 -13.11 4.65 14.10
CA LEU A 166 -13.07 3.20 13.90
C LEU A 166 -14.27 2.52 14.55
N THR A 167 -14.74 1.46 13.91
CA THR A 167 -15.79 0.59 14.46
C THR A 167 -15.23 -0.80 14.72
N ALA A 168 -15.81 -1.52 15.69
CA ALA A 168 -15.35 -2.86 16.03
C ALA A 168 -15.50 -3.86 14.88
N GLU A 169 -16.49 -3.65 14.01
CA GLU A 169 -16.76 -4.53 12.86
C GLU A 169 -15.86 -4.25 11.67
N ASN A 170 -15.53 -2.97 11.44
CA ASN A 170 -14.89 -2.54 10.19
C ASN A 170 -13.43 -2.12 10.32
N CYS A 171 -12.90 -2.00 11.56
CA CYS A 171 -11.49 -1.63 11.72
C CYS A 171 -10.57 -2.69 11.09
N GLY A 172 -9.63 -2.21 10.28
CA GLY A 172 -8.74 -3.04 9.48
C GLY A 172 -9.32 -3.47 8.13
N LEU A 173 -8.74 -4.52 7.54
CA LEU A 173 -9.05 -5.00 6.19
C LEU A 173 -9.49 -6.47 6.22
N SER A 174 -10.62 -6.82 5.60
CA SER A 174 -11.00 -8.22 5.40
C SER A 174 -10.05 -8.89 4.38
N VAL A 175 -9.77 -10.16 4.57
CA VAL A 175 -9.05 -10.96 3.56
C VAL A 175 -9.87 -11.19 2.30
N THR A 176 -11.20 -11.06 2.37
CA THR A 176 -12.10 -11.29 1.24
C THR A 176 -12.48 -9.96 0.58
N TYR A 177 -12.17 -9.79 -0.71
CA TYR A 177 -12.50 -8.58 -1.46
C TYR A 177 -13.99 -8.22 -1.45
N LYS A 178 -14.88 -9.21 -1.38
CA LYS A 178 -16.34 -9.01 -1.31
C LYS A 178 -16.77 -8.24 -0.06
N ASP A 179 -15.95 -8.23 0.99
CA ASP A 179 -16.21 -7.52 2.23
C ASP A 179 -15.51 -6.15 2.31
N TRP A 180 -14.77 -5.74 1.28
CA TRP A 180 -14.09 -4.43 1.32
C TRP A 180 -15.04 -3.24 1.18
N PRO A 181 -15.98 -3.22 0.21
CA PRO A 181 -16.87 -2.08 0.03
C PRO A 181 -17.78 -1.85 1.25
N GLY A 182 -17.68 -0.66 1.84
CA GLY A 182 -18.48 -0.23 3.00
C GLY A 182 -18.10 -0.87 4.34
N LYS A 183 -17.06 -1.72 4.38
CA LYS A 183 -16.67 -2.49 5.57
C LYS A 183 -15.17 -2.46 5.84
N SER A 184 -14.44 -1.46 5.38
CA SER A 184 -12.99 -1.37 5.57
C SER A 184 -12.59 0.00 6.08
N GLU A 185 -11.88 0.02 7.20
CA GLU A 185 -11.29 1.17 7.86
C GLU A 185 -9.79 0.88 7.99
N ILE A 186 -9.03 1.18 6.93
CA ILE A 186 -7.60 0.82 6.80
C ILE A 186 -6.78 1.86 7.53
N VAL A 187 -6.13 1.45 8.62
CA VAL A 187 -5.32 2.34 9.47
C VAL A 187 -3.88 2.37 8.99
N ILE A 188 -3.36 3.56 8.75
CA ILE A 188 -1.97 3.85 8.39
C ILE A 188 -1.36 4.60 9.58
N PRO A 189 -0.50 3.98 10.40
CA PRO A 189 0.06 4.61 11.59
C PRO A 189 1.04 5.71 11.20
N LEU A 190 0.94 6.86 11.88
CA LEU A 190 1.79 8.02 11.64
C LEU A 190 2.66 8.30 12.87
N TYR A 191 3.97 8.49 12.64
CA TYR A 191 4.94 8.79 13.70
C TYR A 191 5.44 10.24 13.62
N ASP A 192 6.06 10.64 12.52
CA ASP A 192 6.67 11.96 12.36
C ASP A 192 6.08 12.74 11.19
N VAL A 193 4.86 13.22 11.36
CA VAL A 193 4.13 13.95 10.32
C VAL A 193 4.72 15.34 10.06
N LYS A 194 5.34 15.96 11.08
CA LYS A 194 5.87 17.34 10.99
C LYS A 194 7.06 17.45 10.03
N ASN A 195 7.93 16.46 10.05
CA ASN A 195 9.14 16.46 9.23
C ASN A 195 8.92 15.80 7.85
N GLY A 196 7.90 14.97 7.71
CA GLY A 196 7.65 14.21 6.49
C GLY A 196 8.73 13.18 6.18
N GLY A 197 8.70 12.60 4.98
CA GLY A 197 9.71 11.64 4.52
C GLY A 197 9.55 10.25 5.10
N LEU A 198 10.66 9.50 5.18
CA LEU A 198 10.68 8.07 5.55
C LEU A 198 10.04 7.76 6.90
N SER A 199 10.25 8.61 7.89
CA SER A 199 9.74 8.40 9.25
C SER A 199 8.28 8.80 9.44
N THR A 200 7.54 9.18 8.40
CA THR A 200 6.13 9.59 8.53
C THR A 200 5.23 8.41 8.89
N VAL A 201 5.33 7.29 8.18
CA VAL A 201 4.63 6.05 8.54
C VAL A 201 5.44 5.29 9.59
N ASP A 202 4.80 4.81 10.66
CA ASP A 202 5.49 3.99 11.66
C ASP A 202 5.73 2.57 11.15
N THR A 203 6.92 2.34 10.62
CA THR A 203 7.37 1.04 10.07
C THR A 203 7.42 -0.05 11.12
N SER A 204 7.73 0.29 12.39
CA SER A 204 7.78 -0.69 13.49
C SER A 204 6.40 -1.26 13.81
N VAL A 205 5.34 -0.44 13.65
CA VAL A 205 3.96 -0.87 13.89
C VAL A 205 3.42 -1.72 12.76
N ILE A 206 3.62 -1.32 11.50
CA ILE A 206 3.10 -2.08 10.35
C ILE A 206 3.88 -3.37 10.07
N SER A 207 5.07 -3.52 10.64
CA SER A 207 5.90 -4.74 10.55
C SER A 207 6.14 -5.40 11.90
N ASP A 208 5.18 -5.32 12.82
CA ASP A 208 5.31 -5.96 14.12
C ASP A 208 5.40 -7.49 14.00
N SER A 209 5.74 -8.16 15.10
CA SER A 209 5.99 -9.60 15.11
C SER A 209 4.83 -10.46 14.59
N SER A 210 3.59 -10.00 14.75
CA SER A 210 2.41 -10.70 14.26
C SER A 210 2.29 -10.58 12.74
N VAL A 211 2.58 -9.40 12.20
CA VAL A 211 2.62 -9.14 10.75
C VAL A 211 3.73 -9.97 10.10
N VAL A 212 4.96 -9.88 10.62
CA VAL A 212 6.11 -10.65 10.09
C VAL A 212 5.85 -12.15 10.18
N LYS A 213 5.27 -12.64 11.28
CA LYS A 213 4.89 -14.05 11.42
C LYS A 213 3.90 -14.46 10.32
N SER A 214 2.88 -13.68 10.10
CA SER A 214 1.91 -13.95 9.04
C SER A 214 2.57 -13.96 7.67
N MET A 215 3.47 -13.02 7.37
CA MET A 215 4.22 -13.01 6.10
C MET A 215 5.13 -14.22 5.91
N LYS A 216 5.61 -14.85 6.96
CA LYS A 216 6.46 -16.05 6.89
C LYS A 216 5.69 -17.35 6.60
N GLU A 217 4.35 -17.30 6.59
CA GLU A 217 3.52 -18.48 6.29
C GLU A 217 3.54 -18.84 4.80
N ASP A 218 3.90 -17.92 3.89
CA ASP A 218 4.09 -18.17 2.47
C ASP A 218 5.33 -19.03 2.16
N ASP A 219 5.28 -19.69 1.03
CA ASP A 219 6.36 -20.57 0.57
C ASP A 219 7.70 -19.85 0.39
N ASP A 220 7.68 -18.61 -0.10
CA ASP A 220 8.84 -17.73 -0.25
C ASP A 220 9.13 -16.90 1.02
N LYS A 221 8.26 -17.04 2.06
CA LYS A 221 8.29 -16.30 3.32
C LYS A 221 8.31 -14.78 3.14
N ASN A 222 7.84 -14.30 2.00
CA ASN A 222 7.90 -12.89 1.60
C ASN A 222 9.28 -12.26 1.81
N VAL A 223 10.34 -13.01 1.53
CA VAL A 223 11.74 -12.62 1.78
C VAL A 223 12.06 -11.30 1.10
N GLU A 224 11.61 -11.08 -0.16
CA GLU A 224 11.92 -9.87 -0.91
C GLU A 224 11.24 -8.63 -0.32
N SER A 225 9.92 -8.68 -0.09
CA SER A 225 9.19 -7.56 0.54
C SER A 225 9.73 -7.22 1.93
N ARG A 226 10.14 -8.26 2.70
CA ARG A 226 10.75 -8.05 4.02
C ARG A 226 12.14 -7.43 3.93
N LYS A 227 12.96 -7.77 2.93
CA LYS A 227 14.24 -7.09 2.66
C LYS A 227 14.02 -5.62 2.35
N GLU A 228 13.08 -5.31 1.46
CA GLU A 228 12.77 -3.92 1.11
C GLU A 228 12.31 -3.12 2.33
N MET A 229 11.50 -3.70 3.22
CA MET A 229 11.13 -3.06 4.49
C MET A 229 12.34 -2.82 5.39
N VAL A 230 13.27 -3.78 5.48
CA VAL A 230 14.50 -3.59 6.27
C VAL A 230 15.38 -2.50 5.67
N ASP A 231 15.48 -2.40 4.34
CA ASP A 231 16.19 -1.31 3.67
C ASP A 231 15.59 0.08 4.02
N ILE A 232 14.26 0.18 4.14
CA ILE A 232 13.59 1.39 4.64
C ILE A 232 13.98 1.66 6.10
N LYS A 233 13.89 0.66 6.98
CA LYS A 233 14.23 0.78 8.40
C LYS A 233 15.69 1.14 8.64
N GLU A 234 16.61 0.64 7.84
CA GLU A 234 18.04 1.01 7.91
C GLU A 234 18.23 2.50 7.58
N ARG A 235 17.54 3.01 6.53
CA ARG A 235 17.57 4.45 6.22
C ARG A 235 16.89 5.30 7.30
N GLU A 236 15.80 4.83 7.90
CA GLU A 236 15.19 5.50 9.07
C GLU A 236 16.15 5.53 10.26
N ALA A 237 16.91 4.47 10.50
CA ALA A 237 17.92 4.41 11.56
C ALA A 237 19.06 5.41 11.31
N ASP A 238 19.52 5.54 10.06
CA ASP A 238 20.53 6.53 9.65
C ASP A 238 20.03 7.97 9.86
N GLU A 239 18.78 8.26 9.48
CA GLU A 239 18.16 9.56 9.73
C GLU A 239 18.03 9.84 11.24
N ALA A 240 17.58 8.85 12.03
CA ALA A 240 17.47 8.98 13.47
C ALA A 240 18.84 9.20 14.13
N SER A 241 19.87 8.50 13.66
CA SER A 241 21.26 8.68 14.10
C SER A 241 21.77 10.10 13.80
N THR A 242 21.44 10.64 12.62
CA THR A 242 21.77 12.01 12.25
C THR A 242 21.10 13.02 13.18
N LYS A 243 19.78 12.86 13.42
CA LYS A 243 19.02 13.71 14.37
C LYS A 243 19.59 13.62 15.80
N ALA A 244 19.97 12.42 16.25
CA ALA A 244 20.60 12.23 17.56
C ALA A 244 21.95 12.97 17.67
N GLN A 245 22.78 12.91 16.62
CA GLN A 245 24.05 13.67 16.58
C GLN A 245 23.83 15.18 16.61
N GLU A 246 22.82 15.69 15.92
CA GLU A 246 22.46 17.11 15.93
C GLU A 246 21.96 17.55 17.32
N ALA A 247 21.08 16.77 17.94
CA ALA A 247 20.61 17.02 19.30
C ALA A 247 21.77 16.98 20.31
N GLN A 248 22.70 16.06 20.16
CA GLN A 248 23.91 16.01 21.00
C GLN A 248 24.78 17.25 20.82
N LYS A 249 25.01 17.73 19.59
CA LYS A 249 25.74 18.98 19.33
C LYS A 249 25.04 20.18 19.96
N LYS A 250 23.71 20.24 19.88
CA LYS A 250 22.89 21.28 20.53
C LYS A 250 23.08 21.23 22.04
N ALA A 251 22.96 20.06 22.67
CA ALA A 251 23.15 19.88 24.11
C ALA A 251 24.55 20.33 24.58
N VAL A 252 25.59 19.98 23.81
CA VAL A 252 26.97 20.45 24.10
C VAL A 252 27.09 21.97 23.98
N THR A 253 26.41 22.57 23.00
CA THR A 253 26.42 24.03 22.81
C THR A 253 25.72 24.74 23.95
N GLU A 254 24.55 24.27 24.37
CA GLU A 254 23.82 24.83 25.51
C GLU A 254 24.58 24.63 26.83
N GLN A 255 25.30 23.52 26.99
CA GLN A 255 26.17 23.32 28.16
C GLN A 255 27.30 24.32 28.23
N LYS A 256 27.94 24.65 27.09
CA LYS A 256 28.99 25.69 27.06
C LYS A 256 28.46 27.06 27.45
N LYS A 257 27.26 27.44 26.94
CA LYS A 257 26.60 28.69 27.33
C LYS A 257 26.31 28.72 28.83
N LEU A 258 25.83 27.62 29.38
CA LEU A 258 25.58 27.49 30.81
C LEU A 258 26.87 27.69 31.63
N ASP A 259 27.97 27.09 31.21
CA ASP A 259 29.26 27.22 31.89
C ASP A 259 29.80 28.68 31.86
N GLU A 260 29.52 29.41 30.76
CA GLU A 260 29.81 30.84 30.64
C GLU A 260 28.91 31.67 31.58
N GLU A 261 27.61 31.40 31.62
CA GLU A 261 26.68 32.10 32.51
C GLU A 261 27.00 31.81 34.00
N LYS A 262 27.40 30.59 34.36
CA LYS A 262 27.88 30.25 35.70
C LYS A 262 29.10 31.08 36.10
N LYS A 263 30.07 31.29 35.22
CA LYS A 263 31.25 32.13 35.48
C LYS A 263 30.84 33.56 35.71
N LYS A 264 30.00 34.15 34.86
CA LYS A 264 29.50 35.51 35.02
C LYS A 264 28.73 35.69 36.33
N THR A 265 27.89 34.71 36.70
CA THR A 265 27.16 34.74 37.98
C THR A 265 28.12 34.75 39.18
N GLU A 266 29.17 33.96 39.12
CA GLU A 266 30.18 33.94 40.20
C GLU A 266 30.96 35.25 40.28
N GLU A 267 31.27 35.88 39.13
CA GLU A 267 31.92 37.18 39.05
C GLU A 267 31.03 38.32 39.61
N THR A 268 29.78 38.42 39.15
CA THR A 268 28.83 39.42 39.63
C THR A 268 28.51 39.27 41.10
N LYS A 269 28.45 38.04 41.59
CA LYS A 269 28.26 37.77 43.02
C LYS A 269 29.44 38.28 43.86
N LYS A 270 30.67 38.01 43.41
CA LYS A 270 31.87 38.55 44.10
C LYS A 270 31.90 40.07 44.09
N GLU A 271 31.55 40.71 42.97
CA GLU A 271 31.44 42.16 42.89
C GLU A 271 30.41 42.73 43.88
N ALA A 272 29.21 42.10 43.96
CA ALA A 272 28.18 42.50 44.89
C ALA A 272 28.60 42.34 46.36
N GLU A 273 29.26 41.21 46.69
CA GLU A 273 29.80 40.98 48.04
C GLU A 273 30.88 42.00 48.41
N GLN A 274 31.73 42.36 47.44
CA GLN A 274 32.77 43.39 47.69
C GLN A 274 32.16 44.76 47.83
N ALA A 275 31.18 45.13 47.00
CA ALA A 275 30.50 46.42 47.11
C ALA A 275 29.76 46.56 48.45
N GLN A 276 29.12 45.47 48.92
CA GLN A 276 28.44 45.42 50.20
C GLN A 276 29.44 45.68 51.38
N LYS A 277 30.59 44.96 51.33
CA LYS A 277 31.63 45.19 52.35
C LYS A 277 32.12 46.66 52.38
N THR A 278 32.33 47.25 51.18
CA THR A 278 32.74 48.66 51.08
C THR A 278 31.66 49.61 51.63
N ALA A 279 30.40 49.34 51.36
CA ALA A 279 29.25 50.08 51.88
C ALA A 279 29.17 49.99 53.41
N ASP A 280 29.37 48.81 53.99
CA ASP A 280 29.32 48.56 55.43
C ASP A 280 30.48 49.27 56.12
N GLU A 281 31.70 49.26 55.53
CA GLU A 281 32.88 49.98 56.04
C GLU A 281 32.69 51.54 56.04
N LYS A 282 32.16 52.06 54.90
CA LYS A 282 31.87 53.49 54.80
C LYS A 282 30.74 53.95 55.70
N GLN A 283 29.71 53.13 55.88
CA GLN A 283 28.62 53.39 56.81
C GLN A 283 29.15 53.47 58.24
N LYS A 284 30.06 52.61 58.64
CA LYS A 284 30.65 52.61 59.96
C LYS A 284 31.45 53.91 60.20
N VAL A 285 32.23 54.40 59.21
CA VAL A 285 32.96 55.67 59.28
C VAL A 285 31.98 56.83 59.39
N ALA A 286 30.86 56.84 58.68
CA ALA A 286 29.84 57.87 58.78
C ALA A 286 29.13 57.89 60.14
N ASP A 287 28.87 56.72 60.71
CA ASP A 287 28.23 56.55 62.02
C ASP A 287 29.19 57.04 63.16
N GLU A 288 30.50 56.80 63.04
CA GLU A 288 31.50 57.27 63.98
C GLU A 288 31.73 58.81 63.89
N ASN A 289 31.42 59.45 62.73
CA ASN A 289 31.57 60.87 62.48
C ASN A 289 30.29 61.56 61.98
N PRO A 290 29.19 61.63 62.79
CA PRO A 290 27.87 62.07 62.35
C PRO A 290 27.79 63.54 61.86
N GLN A 291 28.82 64.40 62.11
CA GLN A 291 28.87 65.76 61.62
C GLN A 291 29.66 65.93 60.29
N ASP A 292 30.31 64.84 59.82
CA ASP A 292 31.04 64.84 58.56
C ASP A 292 30.13 64.58 57.40
N LYS A 293 29.69 65.65 56.72
CA LYS A 293 28.80 65.55 55.53
C LYS A 293 29.44 64.81 54.36
N GLN A 294 30.77 64.80 54.26
CA GLN A 294 31.45 64.08 53.20
C GLN A 294 31.40 62.56 53.45
N ALA A 295 31.67 62.11 54.68
CA ALA A 295 31.58 60.73 55.08
C ALA A 295 30.12 60.14 54.88
N GLN A 296 29.11 60.96 55.23
CA GLN A 296 27.72 60.59 55.01
C GLN A 296 27.38 60.41 53.51
N LYS A 297 27.85 61.32 52.65
CA LYS A 297 27.65 61.25 51.22
C LYS A 297 28.35 60.03 50.61
N GLU A 298 29.59 59.76 51.00
CA GLU A 298 30.31 58.56 50.52
C GLU A 298 29.67 57.22 50.96
N ALA A 299 29.11 57.21 52.18
CA ALA A 299 28.36 56.03 52.65
C ALA A 299 27.07 55.78 51.83
N GLU A 300 26.31 56.84 51.50
CA GLU A 300 25.10 56.72 50.68
C GLU A 300 25.43 56.33 49.26
N GLU A 301 26.47 56.89 48.62
CA GLU A 301 26.92 56.46 47.27
C GLU A 301 27.36 54.99 47.24
N ALA A 302 28.16 54.57 48.26
CA ALA A 302 28.55 53.15 48.34
C ALA A 302 27.36 52.17 48.56
N LYS A 303 26.37 52.62 49.33
CA LYS A 303 25.15 51.84 49.52
C LYS A 303 24.33 51.72 48.25
N GLN A 304 24.21 52.77 47.46
CA GLN A 304 23.55 52.73 46.15
C GLN A 304 24.32 51.80 45.19
N GLU A 305 25.68 51.92 45.14
CA GLU A 305 26.48 50.98 44.32
C GLU A 305 26.34 49.54 44.76
N ALA A 306 26.27 49.20 46.05
CA ALA A 306 26.04 47.86 46.56
C ALA A 306 24.68 47.31 46.16
N GLU A 307 23.64 48.15 46.20
CA GLU A 307 22.30 47.75 45.79
C GLU A 307 22.21 47.48 44.26
N GLU A 308 22.83 48.34 43.43
CA GLU A 308 22.94 48.13 41.98
C GLU A 308 23.69 46.83 41.65
N LYS A 309 24.83 46.56 42.30
CA LYS A 309 25.59 45.33 42.11
C LYS A 309 24.82 44.10 42.56
N LYS A 310 24.04 44.19 43.63
CA LYS A 310 23.17 43.13 44.11
C LYS A 310 22.06 42.82 43.10
N GLN A 311 21.40 43.85 42.57
CA GLN A 311 20.37 43.66 41.52
C GLN A 311 20.99 43.03 40.28
N ALA A 312 22.16 43.47 39.82
CA ALA A 312 22.87 42.86 38.72
C ALA A 312 23.21 41.38 38.94
N ALA A 313 23.59 41.00 40.18
CA ALA A 313 23.85 39.60 40.53
C ALA A 313 22.58 38.74 40.53
N GLU A 314 21.43 39.28 40.96
CA GLU A 314 20.14 38.59 40.90
C GLU A 314 19.66 38.40 39.47
N GLU A 315 19.76 39.41 38.60
CA GLU A 315 19.44 39.29 37.17
C GLU A 315 20.33 38.24 36.48
N GLN A 316 21.62 38.23 36.78
CA GLN A 316 22.54 37.25 36.21
C GLN A 316 22.24 35.83 36.68
N LYS A 317 21.81 35.66 37.93
CA LYS A 317 21.38 34.38 38.47
C LYS A 317 20.11 33.87 37.73
N GLN A 318 19.16 34.76 37.45
CA GLN A 318 17.95 34.39 36.68
C GLN A 318 18.35 33.91 35.26
N LYS A 319 19.26 34.61 34.59
CA LYS A 319 19.76 34.18 33.27
C LYS A 319 20.45 32.82 33.33
N GLN A 320 21.20 32.54 34.39
CA GLN A 320 21.80 31.22 34.58
C GLN A 320 20.74 30.13 34.79
N GLU A 321 19.67 30.39 35.55
CA GLU A 321 18.58 29.45 35.78
C GLU A 321 17.79 29.15 34.49
N GLU A 322 17.52 30.18 33.67
CA GLU A 322 16.92 30.01 32.35
C GLU A 322 17.81 29.19 31.41
N GLN A 323 19.13 29.48 31.41
CA GLN A 323 20.07 28.71 30.59
C GLN A 323 20.23 27.28 31.09
N GLN A 324 20.12 27.01 32.40
CA GLN A 324 20.11 25.66 32.97
C GLN A 324 18.90 24.88 32.45
N ALA A 325 17.71 25.46 32.45
CA ALA A 325 16.51 24.84 31.96
C ALA A 325 16.63 24.44 30.46
N LYS A 326 17.16 25.38 29.63
CA LYS A 326 17.41 25.09 28.20
C LYS A 326 18.45 23.97 28.00
N THR A 327 19.46 23.93 28.86
CA THR A 327 20.50 22.91 28.80
C THR A 327 19.96 21.54 29.20
N ASP A 328 19.08 21.48 30.20
CA ASP A 328 18.48 20.24 30.66
C ASP A 328 17.49 19.71 29.63
N GLU A 329 16.68 20.57 29.00
CA GLU A 329 15.81 20.23 27.87
C GLU A 329 16.61 19.67 26.70
N ALA A 330 17.69 20.34 26.27
CA ALA A 330 18.53 19.89 25.17
C ALA A 330 19.21 18.53 25.45
N LYS A 331 19.62 18.28 26.71
CA LYS A 331 20.16 16.98 27.12
C LYS A 331 19.12 15.88 27.10
N GLN A 332 17.91 16.18 27.54
CA GLN A 332 16.81 15.23 27.52
C GLN A 332 16.45 14.87 26.07
N GLU A 333 16.33 15.88 25.20
CA GLU A 333 16.10 15.68 23.77
C GLU A 333 17.19 14.79 23.14
N ALA A 334 18.47 15.09 23.41
CA ALA A 334 19.58 14.29 22.89
C ALA A 334 19.52 12.83 23.36
N LYS A 335 19.16 12.59 24.62
CA LYS A 335 18.99 11.23 25.16
C LYS A 335 17.84 10.47 24.50
N GLU A 336 16.72 11.14 24.27
CA GLU A 336 15.54 10.55 23.62
C GLU A 336 15.83 10.21 22.16
N GLN A 337 16.46 11.13 21.42
CA GLN A 337 16.86 10.89 20.03
C GLN A 337 17.89 9.75 19.92
N GLN A 338 18.86 9.66 20.83
CA GLN A 338 19.81 8.55 20.84
C GLN A 338 19.10 7.22 21.11
N ALA A 339 18.22 7.15 22.11
CA ALA A 339 17.47 5.93 22.41
C ALA A 339 16.58 5.49 21.24
N HIS A 340 16.00 6.44 20.52
CA HIS A 340 15.22 6.18 19.32
C HIS A 340 16.09 5.61 18.18
N ALA A 341 17.25 6.22 17.93
CA ALA A 341 18.20 5.73 16.92
C ALA A 341 18.70 4.31 17.23
N ASP A 342 19.13 4.05 18.48
CA ASP A 342 19.60 2.73 18.92
C ASP A 342 18.51 1.64 18.77
N LYS A 343 17.25 2.01 19.04
CA LYS A 343 16.10 1.11 18.87
C LYS A 343 15.89 0.77 17.39
N LYS A 344 15.86 1.78 16.50
CA LYS A 344 15.67 1.58 15.05
C LYS A 344 16.78 0.75 14.44
N GLU A 345 18.04 1.01 14.81
CA GLU A 345 19.19 0.21 14.36
C GLU A 345 19.07 -1.25 14.82
N THR A 346 18.73 -1.47 16.08
CA THR A 346 18.57 -2.82 16.65
C THR A 346 17.46 -3.59 15.95
N GLU A 347 16.31 -2.96 15.68
CA GLU A 347 15.20 -3.58 14.95
C GLU A 347 15.64 -3.99 13.54
N ALA A 348 16.24 -3.08 12.77
CA ALA A 348 16.71 -3.36 11.41
C ALA A 348 17.74 -4.50 11.37
N GLN A 349 18.73 -4.48 12.27
CA GLN A 349 19.75 -5.54 12.35
C GLN A 349 19.17 -6.92 12.69
N ASN A 350 18.21 -6.99 13.61
CA ASN A 350 17.57 -8.25 13.99
C ASN A 350 16.74 -8.81 12.84
N GLU A 351 15.96 -7.97 12.16
CA GLU A 351 15.18 -8.40 11.01
C GLU A 351 16.08 -8.85 9.84
N ARG A 352 17.20 -8.17 9.58
CA ARG A 352 18.18 -8.57 8.57
C ARG A 352 18.73 -9.98 8.84
N LYS A 353 19.04 -10.31 10.10
CA LYS A 353 19.52 -11.64 10.49
C LYS A 353 18.46 -12.73 10.29
N GLU A 354 17.21 -12.43 10.64
CA GLU A 354 16.08 -13.34 10.44
C GLU A 354 15.83 -13.61 8.96
N ILE A 355 15.82 -12.55 8.13
CA ILE A 355 15.63 -12.67 6.68
C ILE A 355 16.73 -13.54 6.05
N ALA A 356 17.98 -13.38 6.47
CA ALA A 356 19.06 -14.20 5.94
C ALA A 356 18.87 -15.71 6.21
N LYS A 357 18.32 -16.07 7.37
CA LYS A 357 17.96 -17.47 7.69
C LYS A 357 16.81 -17.95 6.80
N ASP A 358 15.74 -17.17 6.72
CA ASP A 358 14.56 -17.50 5.94
C ASP A 358 14.91 -17.66 4.46
N GLN A 359 15.75 -16.77 3.91
CA GLN A 359 16.25 -16.87 2.54
C GLN A 359 17.01 -18.18 2.28
N ALA A 360 17.86 -18.61 3.21
CA ALA A 360 18.60 -19.86 3.06
C ALA A 360 17.64 -21.08 3.06
N GLU A 361 16.56 -21.03 3.85
CA GLU A 361 15.54 -22.08 3.86
C GLU A 361 14.74 -22.11 2.55
N VAL A 362 14.33 -20.96 2.03
CA VAL A 362 13.60 -20.83 0.74
C VAL A 362 14.47 -21.38 -0.38
N GLN A 363 15.73 -20.94 -0.49
CA GLN A 363 16.65 -21.43 -1.53
C GLN A 363 16.86 -22.94 -1.47
N LYS A 364 16.95 -23.52 -0.26
CA LYS A 364 17.05 -24.96 -0.08
C LYS A 364 15.78 -25.67 -0.59
N LYS A 365 14.59 -25.13 -0.29
CA LYS A 365 13.30 -25.68 -0.76
C LYS A 365 13.19 -25.60 -2.29
N GLU A 366 13.53 -24.46 -2.88
CA GLU A 366 13.53 -24.26 -4.34
C GLU A 366 14.50 -25.22 -5.05
N ALA A 367 15.71 -25.39 -4.50
CA ALA A 367 16.67 -26.37 -5.05
C ALA A 367 16.13 -27.80 -4.99
N GLN A 368 15.41 -28.17 -3.94
CA GLN A 368 14.75 -29.48 -3.84
C GLN A 368 13.60 -29.62 -4.85
N GLN A 369 12.77 -28.56 -5.01
CA GLN A 369 11.68 -28.55 -5.98
C GLN A 369 12.18 -28.61 -7.43
N ALA A 370 13.27 -27.92 -7.76
CA ALA A 370 13.90 -27.96 -9.09
C ALA A 370 14.34 -29.38 -9.52
N LEU A 371 14.56 -30.28 -8.57
CA LEU A 371 14.87 -31.68 -8.83
C LEU A 371 13.59 -32.52 -9.09
N MET A 372 12.39 -31.96 -8.89
CA MET A 372 11.13 -32.67 -9.09
C MET A 372 10.68 -32.56 -10.55
N THR A 373 10.30 -33.71 -11.15
CA THR A 373 9.61 -33.70 -12.44
C THR A 373 8.15 -33.32 -12.21
N THR A 374 7.72 -32.21 -12.81
CA THR A 374 6.37 -31.68 -12.62
C THR A 374 5.60 -31.59 -13.92
N GLU A 375 4.27 -31.73 -13.82
CA GLU A 375 3.30 -31.57 -14.91
C GLU A 375 2.11 -30.69 -14.45
N PHE A 376 1.25 -30.31 -15.39
CA PHE A 376 0.07 -29.51 -15.12
C PHE A 376 -1.20 -30.35 -15.19
N GLY A 377 -2.15 -30.07 -14.31
CA GLY A 377 -3.46 -30.71 -14.26
C GLY A 377 -4.54 -29.73 -13.85
N ILE A 378 -5.79 -30.17 -13.89
CA ILE A 378 -6.93 -29.41 -13.37
C ILE A 378 -7.55 -30.17 -12.21
N ILE A 379 -7.91 -29.46 -11.16
CA ILE A 379 -8.70 -30.00 -10.03
C ILE A 379 -9.97 -29.18 -9.84
N LEU A 380 -11.00 -29.76 -9.24
CA LEU A 380 -12.20 -29.02 -8.85
C LEU A 380 -11.85 -28.03 -7.73
N SER A 381 -12.27 -26.78 -7.91
CA SER A 381 -12.16 -25.71 -6.90
C SER A 381 -13.49 -25.42 -6.22
N ASP A 382 -14.61 -25.61 -6.93
CA ASP A 382 -15.97 -25.48 -6.44
C ASP A 382 -16.85 -26.55 -7.09
N GLU A 383 -17.19 -27.55 -6.30
CA GLU A 383 -18.01 -28.68 -6.78
C GLU A 383 -19.46 -28.27 -7.09
N ALA A 384 -20.03 -27.36 -6.29
CA ALA A 384 -21.42 -26.93 -6.45
C ALA A 384 -21.61 -26.15 -7.76
N ASN A 385 -20.64 -25.34 -8.16
CA ASN A 385 -20.67 -24.55 -9.39
C ASN A 385 -19.84 -25.18 -10.53
N MET A 386 -19.28 -26.37 -10.30
CA MET A 386 -18.46 -27.12 -11.27
C MET A 386 -17.26 -26.30 -11.79
N LEU A 387 -16.68 -25.47 -10.94
CA LEU A 387 -15.50 -24.70 -11.27
C LEU A 387 -14.21 -25.47 -10.97
N SER A 388 -13.16 -25.14 -11.69
CA SER A 388 -11.87 -25.82 -11.61
C SER A 388 -10.73 -24.82 -11.49
N ARG A 389 -9.56 -25.32 -11.06
CA ARG A 389 -8.31 -24.56 -11.09
C ARG A 389 -7.19 -25.39 -11.72
N LEU A 390 -6.29 -24.70 -12.39
CA LEU A 390 -5.05 -25.29 -12.88
C LEU A 390 -4.09 -25.50 -11.69
N VAL A 391 -3.38 -26.63 -11.70
CA VAL A 391 -2.36 -26.95 -10.70
C VAL A 391 -1.10 -27.46 -11.38
N LYS A 392 0.05 -27.21 -10.75
CA LYS A 392 1.32 -27.88 -11.06
C LYS A 392 1.54 -28.97 -10.01
N PHE A 393 1.82 -30.19 -10.43
CA PHE A 393 1.96 -31.32 -9.52
C PHE A 393 3.20 -32.17 -9.85
N ASN A 394 3.75 -32.85 -8.85
CA ASN A 394 4.84 -33.80 -9.01
C ASN A 394 4.29 -35.12 -9.56
N ILE A 395 4.80 -35.57 -10.71
CA ILE A 395 4.33 -36.80 -11.36
C ILE A 395 4.72 -38.09 -10.63
N GLN A 396 5.69 -38.05 -9.73
CA GLN A 396 6.17 -39.24 -9.01
C GLN A 396 5.26 -39.62 -7.84
N ASN A 397 4.69 -38.62 -7.15
CA ASN A 397 3.89 -38.82 -5.94
C ASN A 397 2.47 -38.19 -6.01
N GLY A 398 2.17 -37.42 -7.06
CA GLY A 398 0.87 -36.74 -7.24
C GLY A 398 0.67 -35.51 -6.36
N GLU A 399 1.67 -35.07 -5.60
CA GLU A 399 1.56 -33.88 -4.75
C GLU A 399 1.45 -32.61 -5.59
N VAL A 400 0.50 -31.75 -5.24
CA VAL A 400 0.36 -30.40 -5.83
C VAL A 400 1.47 -29.51 -5.28
N VAL A 401 2.34 -29.04 -6.17
CA VAL A 401 3.46 -28.14 -5.82
C VAL A 401 3.11 -26.67 -6.00
N LYS A 402 2.11 -26.36 -6.86
CA LYS A 402 1.61 -24.99 -7.03
C LYS A 402 0.15 -25.01 -7.44
N ASN A 403 -0.66 -24.15 -6.83
CA ASN A 403 -2.04 -23.90 -7.19
C ASN A 403 -2.14 -22.61 -8.01
N SER A 404 -2.97 -22.63 -9.06
CA SER A 404 -3.40 -21.40 -9.72
C SER A 404 -4.29 -20.57 -8.80
N PRO A 405 -4.11 -19.24 -8.70
CA PRO A 405 -5.11 -18.38 -8.07
C PRO A 405 -6.42 -18.33 -8.86
N VAL A 406 -6.39 -18.67 -10.16
CA VAL A 406 -7.57 -18.74 -11.03
C VAL A 406 -8.40 -19.97 -10.70
N ALA A 407 -9.40 -19.80 -9.82
CA ALA A 407 -10.25 -20.87 -9.30
C ALA A 407 -11.58 -21.03 -10.04
N GLN A 408 -11.87 -20.18 -11.02
CA GLN A 408 -13.14 -20.12 -11.76
C GLN A 408 -12.98 -20.56 -13.23
N ILE A 409 -12.19 -21.58 -13.50
CA ILE A 409 -12.13 -22.21 -14.83
C ILE A 409 -13.42 -22.99 -15.03
N ARG A 410 -14.14 -22.65 -16.10
CA ARG A 410 -15.43 -23.24 -16.44
C ARG A 410 -15.27 -24.47 -17.31
N ASN A 411 -16.31 -25.30 -17.31
CA ASN A 411 -16.40 -26.51 -18.10
C ASN A 411 -15.25 -27.51 -17.95
N ARG A 412 -14.41 -27.33 -16.93
CA ARG A 412 -13.30 -28.26 -16.61
C ARG A 412 -12.39 -28.51 -17.82
N THR A 413 -12.23 -27.51 -18.67
CA THR A 413 -11.48 -27.64 -19.93
C THR A 413 -10.39 -26.59 -20.00
N VAL A 414 -9.16 -27.03 -20.25
CA VAL A 414 -7.98 -26.20 -20.47
C VAL A 414 -7.21 -26.78 -21.64
N TYR A 415 -6.81 -25.95 -22.57
CA TYR A 415 -5.94 -26.34 -23.68
C TYR A 415 -4.57 -25.71 -23.52
N LYS A 416 -3.52 -26.48 -23.83
CA LYS A 416 -2.17 -25.93 -23.91
C LYS A 416 -2.03 -25.17 -25.23
N GLU A 417 -1.59 -23.92 -25.19
CA GLU A 417 -1.31 -23.08 -26.36
C GLU A 417 0.04 -22.38 -26.18
N GLY A 418 0.99 -22.71 -27.07
CA GLY A 418 2.38 -22.25 -26.91
C GLY A 418 2.95 -22.71 -25.57
N ASP A 419 3.47 -21.76 -24.79
CA ASP A 419 3.98 -22.02 -23.45
C ASP A 419 2.91 -21.87 -22.36
N GLY A 420 1.68 -21.40 -22.68
CA GLY A 420 0.61 -21.15 -21.75
C GLY A 420 -0.60 -22.09 -21.90
N PHE A 421 -1.70 -21.69 -21.28
CA PHE A 421 -2.95 -22.43 -21.29
C PHE A 421 -4.11 -21.51 -21.66
N ILE A 422 -5.07 -22.02 -22.44
CA ILE A 422 -6.32 -21.31 -22.75
C ILE A 422 -7.47 -21.98 -22.02
N ALA A 423 -8.33 -21.17 -21.39
CA ALA A 423 -9.53 -21.61 -20.68
C ALA A 423 -10.64 -20.56 -20.77
N ILE A 424 -11.88 -20.96 -20.48
CA ILE A 424 -12.96 -20.02 -20.14
C ILE A 424 -12.95 -19.85 -18.63
N ALA A 425 -12.85 -18.62 -18.15
CA ALA A 425 -12.84 -18.32 -16.72
C ALA A 425 -13.69 -17.10 -16.37
N GLY A 426 -14.22 -17.08 -15.16
CA GLY A 426 -14.98 -15.96 -14.57
C GLY A 426 -16.24 -16.39 -13.85
N GLU A 427 -16.75 -15.49 -13.02
CA GLU A 427 -18.03 -15.62 -12.32
C GLU A 427 -19.08 -14.74 -13.01
N ASN A 428 -20.26 -15.29 -13.29
CA ASN A 428 -21.40 -14.50 -13.78
C ASN A 428 -22.39 -14.12 -12.68
N ALA A 429 -22.09 -14.39 -11.42
CA ALA A 429 -22.98 -14.08 -10.30
C ALA A 429 -23.11 -12.55 -10.08
N GLY A 430 -23.93 -11.94 -10.92
CA GLY A 430 -24.41 -10.56 -10.76
C GLY A 430 -23.44 -9.44 -11.10
N ASN A 431 -22.15 -9.68 -11.21
CA ASN A 431 -21.14 -8.63 -11.38
C ASN A 431 -19.80 -9.08 -12.00
N GLY A 432 -19.60 -10.35 -12.30
CA GLY A 432 -18.43 -10.86 -13.00
C GLY A 432 -18.63 -10.89 -14.51
N SER A 433 -17.57 -10.96 -15.27
CA SER A 433 -17.61 -11.33 -16.67
C SER A 433 -16.94 -12.69 -16.86
N VAL A 434 -17.48 -13.48 -17.76
CA VAL A 434 -16.84 -14.71 -18.19
C VAL A 434 -16.10 -14.43 -19.49
N LYS A 435 -14.84 -14.81 -19.58
CA LYS A 435 -14.01 -14.55 -20.74
C LYS A 435 -13.18 -15.76 -21.16
N LEU A 436 -12.72 -15.76 -22.38
CA LEU A 436 -11.62 -16.61 -22.81
C LEU A 436 -10.34 -15.99 -22.29
N VAL A 437 -9.49 -16.77 -21.61
CA VAL A 437 -8.28 -16.29 -20.95
C VAL A 437 -7.07 -17.16 -21.32
N THR A 438 -5.89 -16.56 -21.31
CA THR A 438 -4.63 -17.31 -21.23
C THR A 438 -4.11 -17.31 -19.80
N ILE A 439 -3.50 -18.42 -19.39
CA ILE A 439 -2.90 -18.60 -18.07
C ILE A 439 -1.41 -18.90 -18.25
N SER A 440 -0.57 -18.14 -17.55
CA SER A 440 0.89 -18.31 -17.58
C SER A 440 1.30 -19.63 -16.91
N PRO A 441 2.22 -20.41 -17.47
CA PRO A 441 2.71 -21.64 -16.84
C PRO A 441 3.66 -21.37 -15.65
N ASP A 442 4.24 -20.19 -15.57
CA ASP A 442 5.18 -19.81 -14.52
C ASP A 442 4.45 -19.32 -13.27
N THR A 443 3.53 -18.38 -13.44
CA THR A 443 2.76 -17.79 -12.33
C THR A 443 1.48 -18.53 -12.03
N LEU A 444 0.88 -19.21 -13.01
CA LEU A 444 -0.46 -19.80 -13.02
C LEU A 444 -1.57 -18.75 -12.94
N GLU A 445 -1.30 -17.51 -13.29
CA GLU A 445 -2.22 -16.37 -13.33
C GLU A 445 -2.72 -16.11 -14.76
N ILE A 446 -3.82 -15.33 -14.86
CA ILE A 446 -4.30 -14.83 -16.15
C ILE A 446 -3.23 -13.94 -16.76
N SER A 447 -2.78 -14.26 -17.97
CA SER A 447 -1.81 -13.50 -18.74
C SER A 447 -2.44 -12.66 -19.85
N ALA A 448 -3.63 -13.01 -20.33
CA ALA A 448 -4.44 -12.21 -21.23
C ALA A 448 -5.92 -12.61 -21.16
N GLU A 449 -6.79 -11.71 -21.63
CA GLU A 449 -8.26 -11.91 -21.68
C GLU A 449 -8.80 -11.51 -23.05
N SER A 450 -9.86 -12.20 -23.49
CA SER A 450 -10.59 -11.80 -24.69
C SER A 450 -11.35 -10.47 -24.47
N GLU A 451 -11.49 -9.67 -25.50
CA GLU A 451 -12.36 -8.49 -25.46
C GLU A 451 -13.84 -8.91 -25.29
N ASN A 452 -14.24 -10.00 -25.97
CA ASN A 452 -15.60 -10.48 -25.99
C ASN A 452 -15.95 -11.23 -24.69
N GLN A 453 -17.17 -11.02 -24.21
CA GLN A 453 -17.77 -11.82 -23.16
C GLN A 453 -18.16 -13.20 -23.71
N ILE A 454 -17.92 -14.22 -22.90
CA ILE A 454 -18.27 -15.61 -23.21
C ILE A 454 -19.49 -16.01 -22.39
N ALA A 455 -20.38 -16.81 -22.98
CA ALA A 455 -21.53 -17.35 -22.27
C ALA A 455 -21.07 -18.25 -21.12
N GLU A 456 -21.71 -18.12 -19.96
CA GLU A 456 -21.36 -18.86 -18.74
C GLU A 456 -21.30 -20.35 -18.92
N ASP A 457 -22.25 -20.91 -19.69
CA ASP A 457 -22.38 -22.34 -19.97
C ASP A 457 -21.66 -22.79 -21.25
N SER A 458 -20.88 -21.88 -21.87
CA SER A 458 -20.22 -22.22 -23.13
C SER A 458 -19.18 -23.31 -22.95
N VAL A 459 -19.17 -24.28 -23.82
CA VAL A 459 -18.05 -25.22 -23.99
C VAL A 459 -16.89 -24.52 -24.70
N LEU A 460 -15.67 -24.98 -24.47
CA LEU A 460 -14.46 -24.58 -25.22
C LEU A 460 -14.02 -25.79 -26.06
N VAL A 461 -13.90 -25.61 -27.37
CA VAL A 461 -13.48 -26.67 -28.30
C VAL A 461 -12.32 -26.16 -29.14
N GLN A 462 -11.23 -26.93 -29.19
CA GLN A 462 -10.08 -26.66 -30.03
C GLN A 462 -10.15 -27.42 -31.36
N ASP A 463 -9.85 -26.75 -32.49
CA ASP A 463 -9.66 -27.37 -33.82
C ASP A 463 -8.37 -26.80 -34.44
N GLY A 464 -7.31 -27.55 -34.35
CA GLY A 464 -5.96 -27.07 -34.71
C GLY A 464 -5.49 -25.94 -33.81
N LYS A 465 -5.32 -24.74 -34.38
CA LYS A 465 -4.92 -23.51 -33.66
C LYS A 465 -6.11 -22.56 -33.41
N GLU A 466 -7.31 -23.01 -33.65
CA GLU A 466 -8.53 -22.22 -33.52
C GLU A 466 -9.37 -22.76 -32.35
N TYR A 467 -10.07 -21.83 -31.67
CA TYR A 467 -10.90 -22.12 -30.51
C TYR A 467 -12.33 -21.69 -30.78
N TYR A 468 -13.28 -22.56 -30.47
CA TYR A 468 -14.71 -22.31 -30.62
C TYR A 468 -15.36 -22.25 -29.26
N CYS A 469 -16.11 -21.19 -29.00
CA CYS A 469 -16.96 -21.02 -27.85
C CYS A 469 -18.13 -20.09 -28.16
N VAL A 470 -19.06 -19.93 -27.23
CA VAL A 470 -20.26 -19.09 -27.42
C VAL A 470 -20.00 -17.72 -26.77
N THR A 471 -20.08 -16.65 -27.57
CA THR A 471 -20.05 -15.29 -27.07
C THR A 471 -21.43 -14.83 -26.63
N GLU A 472 -21.44 -13.92 -25.66
CA GLU A 472 -22.64 -13.23 -25.19
C GLU A 472 -22.59 -11.75 -25.57
N GLU A 473 -23.64 -11.26 -26.21
CA GLU A 473 -23.81 -9.84 -26.57
C GLU A 473 -25.24 -9.39 -26.25
N SER A 474 -25.40 -8.59 -25.22
CA SER A 474 -26.72 -8.05 -24.80
C SER A 474 -27.78 -9.16 -24.59
N GLY A 475 -27.41 -10.26 -23.95
CA GLY A 475 -28.28 -11.41 -23.68
C GLY A 475 -28.55 -12.29 -24.89
N LYS A 476 -27.81 -12.12 -25.99
CA LYS A 476 -27.89 -12.99 -27.19
C LYS A 476 -26.58 -13.75 -27.31
N PHE A 477 -26.68 -14.99 -27.80
CA PHE A 477 -25.59 -15.94 -27.84
C PHE A 477 -25.22 -16.30 -29.28
N TYR A 478 -23.95 -16.32 -29.61
CA TYR A 478 -23.43 -16.58 -30.95
C TYR A 478 -22.25 -17.53 -30.88
N LEU A 479 -22.15 -18.49 -31.81
CA LEU A 479 -20.91 -19.24 -31.95
C LEU A 479 -19.81 -18.31 -32.44
N ALA A 480 -18.67 -18.37 -31.82
CA ALA A 480 -17.49 -17.56 -32.17
C ALA A 480 -16.25 -18.43 -32.34
N LYS A 481 -15.35 -17.99 -33.22
CA LYS A 481 -14.05 -18.57 -33.47
C LYS A 481 -12.97 -17.58 -33.03
N PHE A 482 -12.04 -18.03 -32.21
CA PHE A 482 -10.92 -17.27 -31.70
C PHE A 482 -9.59 -17.88 -32.16
N ALA A 483 -8.57 -17.05 -32.29
CA ALA A 483 -7.19 -17.51 -32.42
C ALA A 483 -6.55 -17.74 -31.04
N GLY A 484 -5.35 -18.33 -31.01
CA GLY A 484 -4.59 -18.56 -29.78
C GLY A 484 -4.19 -17.27 -29.02
N ASP A 485 -4.18 -16.12 -29.70
CA ASP A 485 -3.99 -14.79 -29.10
C ASP A 485 -5.28 -14.19 -28.54
N LEU A 486 -6.35 -14.98 -28.42
CA LEU A 486 -7.69 -14.62 -27.96
C LEU A 486 -8.43 -13.60 -28.84
N SER A 487 -7.92 -13.26 -30.02
CA SER A 487 -8.60 -12.38 -30.97
C SER A 487 -9.79 -13.10 -31.63
N LEU A 488 -10.95 -12.42 -31.66
CA LEU A 488 -12.13 -12.90 -32.37
C LEU A 488 -11.86 -12.90 -33.87
N LYS A 489 -11.97 -14.05 -34.51
CA LYS A 489 -11.82 -14.21 -35.95
C LYS A 489 -13.14 -14.21 -36.70
N LEU A 490 -14.12 -14.96 -36.18
CA LEU A 490 -15.44 -15.10 -36.79
C LEU A 490 -16.52 -15.21 -35.71
N LYS A 491 -17.74 -14.77 -36.07
CA LYS A 491 -18.95 -14.93 -35.27
C LYS A 491 -20.11 -15.35 -36.18
N SER A 492 -20.94 -16.28 -35.74
CA SER A 492 -22.09 -16.73 -36.51
C SER A 492 -23.15 -15.64 -36.64
N ASP A 493 -23.83 -15.58 -37.79
CA ASP A 493 -24.97 -14.68 -37.99
C ASP A 493 -26.23 -15.16 -37.25
N ILE A 494 -26.31 -16.43 -36.92
CA ILE A 494 -27.45 -16.99 -36.19
C ILE A 494 -27.18 -17.04 -34.69
N GLN A 495 -28.24 -16.85 -33.92
CA GLN A 495 -28.23 -17.07 -32.48
C GLN A 495 -28.24 -18.57 -32.14
N VAL A 496 -27.45 -18.96 -31.16
CA VAL A 496 -27.37 -20.32 -30.62
C VAL A 496 -27.84 -20.36 -29.15
N LYS A 497 -28.01 -21.55 -28.58
CA LYS A 497 -28.20 -21.73 -27.15
C LYS A 497 -26.90 -21.38 -26.41
N SER A 498 -26.98 -20.78 -25.21
CA SER A 498 -25.80 -20.41 -24.40
C SER A 498 -24.87 -21.61 -24.14
N GLY A 499 -25.44 -22.72 -23.73
CA GLY A 499 -24.73 -23.99 -23.47
C GLY A 499 -24.79 -24.96 -24.63
N THR A 500 -24.88 -24.52 -25.90
CA THR A 500 -24.92 -25.45 -27.03
C THR A 500 -23.68 -26.34 -27.06
N PRO A 501 -23.80 -27.67 -27.22
CA PRO A 501 -22.65 -28.49 -27.60
C PRO A 501 -22.08 -27.98 -28.93
N VAL A 502 -20.76 -27.94 -29.02
CA VAL A 502 -20.06 -27.60 -30.26
C VAL A 502 -19.32 -28.84 -30.73
N THR A 503 -19.69 -29.36 -31.89
CA THR A 503 -19.05 -30.55 -32.49
C THR A 503 -18.40 -30.13 -33.79
N VAL A 504 -17.10 -30.23 -33.85
CA VAL A 504 -16.31 -29.96 -35.06
C VAL A 504 -16.22 -31.26 -35.88
N THR A 505 -16.63 -31.21 -37.13
CA THR A 505 -16.58 -32.33 -38.08
C THR A 505 -15.87 -31.89 -39.36
N ASP A 506 -15.55 -32.83 -40.24
CA ASP A 506 -15.03 -32.52 -41.56
C ASP A 506 -16.01 -31.68 -42.40
N GLY A 507 -17.31 -31.91 -42.20
CA GLY A 507 -18.39 -31.23 -42.93
C GLY A 507 -18.67 -29.80 -42.44
N GLY A 508 -18.25 -29.44 -41.26
CA GLY A 508 -18.56 -28.15 -40.61
C GLY A 508 -18.68 -28.26 -39.10
N ILE A 509 -19.30 -27.26 -38.49
CA ILE A 509 -19.51 -27.19 -37.05
C ILE A 509 -21.00 -27.37 -36.74
N VAL A 510 -21.29 -28.32 -35.88
CA VAL A 510 -22.65 -28.62 -35.44
C VAL A 510 -22.95 -27.91 -34.15
N VAL A 511 -24.06 -27.16 -34.11
CA VAL A 511 -24.55 -26.41 -32.94
C VAL A 511 -26.09 -26.54 -32.85
N THR A 512 -26.64 -26.11 -31.70
CA THR A 512 -28.08 -25.94 -31.50
C THR A 512 -28.44 -24.45 -31.55
N ASP A 513 -29.31 -24.06 -32.49
CA ASP A 513 -29.75 -22.66 -32.57
C ASP A 513 -30.65 -22.24 -31.38
N SER A 514 -30.98 -20.97 -31.27
CA SER A 514 -31.84 -20.44 -30.20
C SER A 514 -33.23 -21.09 -30.12
N ASN A 515 -33.70 -21.67 -31.23
CA ASN A 515 -34.99 -22.38 -31.32
C ASN A 515 -34.87 -23.87 -31.00
N GLY A 516 -33.71 -24.36 -30.63
CA GLY A 516 -33.48 -25.77 -30.30
C GLY A 516 -33.24 -26.65 -31.51
N ARG A 517 -32.97 -26.11 -32.71
CA ARG A 517 -32.74 -26.87 -33.93
C ARG A 517 -31.27 -27.09 -34.18
N LEU A 518 -30.89 -28.26 -34.64
CA LEU A 518 -29.55 -28.57 -35.10
C LEU A 518 -29.20 -27.71 -36.33
N ARG A 519 -28.00 -27.11 -36.32
CA ARG A 519 -27.41 -26.36 -37.44
C ARG A 519 -26.03 -26.89 -37.77
N LEU A 520 -25.75 -27.05 -39.06
CA LEU A 520 -24.39 -27.26 -39.55
C LEU A 520 -23.89 -25.94 -40.12
N LEU A 521 -22.82 -25.42 -39.55
CA LEU A 521 -22.17 -24.15 -39.95
C LEU A 521 -20.89 -24.46 -40.75
N ASP A 522 -20.55 -23.58 -41.70
CA ASP A 522 -19.29 -23.64 -42.43
C ASP A 522 -18.12 -23.19 -41.54
N LYS A 523 -17.01 -23.93 -41.53
CA LYS A 523 -15.80 -23.56 -40.77
C LYS A 523 -15.13 -22.27 -41.24
N LYS A 524 -15.37 -21.85 -42.51
CA LYS A 524 -14.69 -20.70 -43.09
C LYS A 524 -15.27 -19.37 -42.63
N ASP A 525 -16.59 -19.31 -42.47
CA ASP A 525 -17.31 -18.05 -42.19
C ASP A 525 -18.40 -18.18 -41.15
N LEU A 526 -18.64 -19.36 -40.58
CA LEU A 526 -19.71 -19.69 -39.64
C LEU A 526 -21.14 -19.46 -40.19
N SER A 527 -21.31 -19.41 -41.51
CA SER A 527 -22.63 -19.36 -42.16
C SER A 527 -23.34 -20.72 -42.08
N VAL A 528 -24.67 -20.71 -42.16
CA VAL A 528 -25.46 -21.94 -42.11
C VAL A 528 -25.35 -22.70 -43.43
N LYS A 529 -24.80 -23.93 -43.39
CA LYS A 529 -24.73 -24.83 -44.54
C LYS A 529 -26.03 -25.63 -44.69
N THR A 530 -26.54 -26.21 -43.61
CA THR A 530 -27.75 -26.99 -43.59
C THR A 530 -28.54 -26.80 -42.30
N SER A 531 -29.85 -26.90 -42.42
CA SER A 531 -30.79 -26.88 -41.30
C SER A 531 -31.36 -28.29 -41.14
N GLY A 532 -31.06 -28.93 -40.01
CA GLY A 532 -31.72 -30.17 -39.63
C GLY A 532 -33.19 -29.97 -39.28
N ASN A 533 -34.00 -30.98 -39.42
CA ASN A 533 -35.35 -30.98 -38.83
C ASN A 533 -35.24 -30.94 -37.30
N SER A 534 -36.21 -30.30 -36.64
CA SER A 534 -36.25 -30.23 -35.19
C SER A 534 -36.21 -31.66 -34.62
N GLY A 535 -35.22 -31.97 -33.77
CA GLY A 535 -35.11 -33.26 -33.08
C GLY A 535 -36.16 -33.48 -31.99
N ALA A 536 -37.37 -32.92 -32.18
CA ALA A 536 -38.46 -33.01 -31.20
C ALA A 536 -39.11 -34.41 -31.13
N ASP A 537 -38.74 -35.36 -32.02
CA ASP A 537 -39.34 -36.68 -32.08
C ASP A 537 -38.38 -37.85 -31.79
N ALA A 538 -37.24 -37.61 -31.19
CA ALA A 538 -36.43 -38.70 -30.62
C ALA A 538 -36.92 -38.96 -29.18
N LYS A 539 -37.97 -39.78 -29.06
CA LYS A 539 -38.38 -40.43 -27.81
C LYS A 539 -37.39 -41.54 -27.45
#